data_d4c41723ba0798c5074b3cbd8250e724
#
_entry.id   d4c41723ba0798c5074b3cbd8250e724
#
_cell.length_a   1.000
_cell.length_b   1.000
_cell.length_c   1.000
_cell.angle_alpha   90.00
_cell.angle_beta   90.00
_cell.angle_gamma   90.00
#
_symmetry.space_group_name_H-M   'P 1'
#
loop_
_entity.id
_entity.type
_entity.pdbx_description
1 polymer ?
#
loop_
_entity_poly.entity_id
_entity_poly.type
_entity_poly.pdbx_seq_one_letter_code
_entity_poly.pdbx_strand_id
1 'polypeptide(L)'
;MTNTIYDITHESDAILLVGSNPEHAHPVIGMQVRQAVQRGAKLIVVDPRDIDLCKDADIHLKLKPGTNVAFANGMMHIFIEEDLIDHKFIEDRTENFEAMKEMVKDYTPEKVAEICQIDADMLREAARIYAKADRAPI
;
A
#
# COMPACT_ATOMS: atom_id res chain seq x y z
N MET A 1 11.65 -8.72 12.53
CA MET A 1 11.12 -9.08 11.21
C MET A 1 9.89 -9.93 11.43
N THR A 2 8.76 -9.51 10.94
CA THR A 2 7.48 -10.14 11.24
C THR A 2 7.08 -11.22 10.24
N ASN A 3 7.53 -11.13 8.97
CA ASN A 3 7.10 -12.00 7.90
C ASN A 3 8.28 -12.64 7.18
N THR A 4 8.06 -13.80 6.60
CA THR A 4 9.05 -14.49 5.76
C THR A 4 8.71 -14.29 4.27
N ILE A 5 9.67 -14.61 3.39
CA ILE A 5 9.41 -14.61 1.93
C ILE A 5 8.31 -15.63 1.58
N TYR A 6 8.23 -16.72 2.34
CA TYR A 6 7.16 -17.71 2.19
C TYR A 6 5.77 -17.11 2.45
N ASP A 7 5.65 -16.28 3.49
CA ASP A 7 4.37 -15.62 3.83
C ASP A 7 3.89 -14.72 2.69
N ILE A 8 4.80 -13.96 2.06
CA ILE A 8 4.47 -13.13 0.89
C ILE A 8 3.81 -13.96 -0.20
N THR A 9 4.36 -15.16 -0.48
CA THR A 9 3.87 -15.99 -1.57
C THR A 9 2.59 -16.72 -1.23
N HIS A 10 2.49 -17.29 -0.02
CA HIS A 10 1.47 -18.30 0.30
C HIS A 10 0.34 -17.77 1.15
N GLU A 11 0.56 -16.67 1.85
CA GLU A 11 -0.34 -16.18 2.87
C GLU A 11 -0.94 -14.79 2.56
N SER A 12 -0.41 -14.10 1.52
CA SER A 12 -0.86 -12.73 1.23
C SER A 12 -2.15 -12.69 0.44
N ASP A 13 -3.06 -11.84 0.86
CA ASP A 13 -4.30 -11.48 0.13
C ASP A 13 -4.11 -10.22 -0.70
N ALA A 14 -3.27 -9.29 -0.23
CA ALA A 14 -2.84 -8.11 -0.97
C ALA A 14 -1.36 -7.82 -0.72
N ILE A 15 -0.67 -7.26 -1.70
CA ILE A 15 0.72 -6.84 -1.62
C ILE A 15 0.81 -5.38 -2.04
N LEU A 16 1.40 -4.53 -1.19
CA LEU A 16 1.71 -3.14 -1.51
C LEU A 16 3.21 -2.99 -1.79
N LEU A 17 3.56 -2.79 -3.04
CA LEU A 17 4.95 -2.64 -3.48
C LEU A 17 5.27 -1.17 -3.71
N VAL A 18 6.08 -0.57 -2.84
CA VAL A 18 6.40 0.86 -2.88
C VAL A 18 7.87 1.10 -3.22
N GLY A 19 8.13 1.82 -4.32
CA GLY A 19 9.46 2.27 -4.73
C GLY A 19 10.47 1.16 -4.94
N SER A 20 10.02 -0.06 -5.24
CA SER A 20 10.85 -1.25 -5.35
C SER A 20 10.66 -1.97 -6.67
N ASN A 21 11.76 -2.49 -7.24
CA ASN A 21 11.71 -3.40 -8.37
C ASN A 21 12.37 -4.74 -7.97
N PRO A 22 11.61 -5.63 -7.30
CA PRO A 22 12.17 -6.88 -6.79
C PRO A 22 12.64 -7.83 -7.90
N GLU A 23 12.10 -7.74 -9.12
CA GLU A 23 12.56 -8.59 -10.23
C GLU A 23 14.02 -8.31 -10.61
N HIS A 24 14.46 -7.05 -10.45
CA HIS A 24 15.85 -6.68 -10.73
C HIS A 24 16.76 -6.80 -9.49
N ALA A 25 16.28 -6.38 -8.31
CA ALA A 25 17.10 -6.35 -7.10
C ALA A 25 17.12 -7.71 -6.37
N HIS A 26 16.00 -8.43 -6.37
CA HIS A 26 15.77 -9.68 -5.66
C HIS A 26 14.89 -10.63 -6.50
N PRO A 27 15.38 -11.23 -7.58
CA PRO A 27 14.57 -11.98 -8.56
C PRO A 27 13.70 -13.08 -7.95
N VAL A 28 14.19 -13.73 -6.89
CA VAL A 28 13.42 -14.75 -6.17
C VAL A 28 12.17 -14.15 -5.52
N ILE A 29 12.29 -12.96 -4.92
CA ILE A 29 11.14 -12.26 -4.32
C ILE A 29 10.18 -11.82 -5.43
N GLY A 30 10.68 -11.27 -6.54
CA GLY A 30 9.86 -10.89 -7.69
C GLY A 30 9.04 -12.07 -8.23
N MET A 31 9.66 -13.23 -8.38
CA MET A 31 8.97 -14.47 -8.78
C MET A 31 7.90 -14.87 -7.75
N GLN A 32 8.19 -14.75 -6.47
CA GLN A 32 7.26 -15.06 -5.39
C GLN A 32 6.03 -14.13 -5.40
N VAL A 33 6.24 -12.82 -5.65
CA VAL A 33 5.14 -11.86 -5.82
C VAL A 33 4.25 -12.25 -6.99
N ARG A 34 4.82 -12.56 -8.17
CA ARG A 34 4.02 -13.05 -9.32
C ARG A 34 3.23 -14.30 -8.99
N GLN A 35 3.82 -15.25 -8.28
CA GLN A 35 3.11 -16.46 -7.86
C GLN A 35 1.96 -16.16 -6.89
N ALA A 36 2.12 -15.19 -5.98
CA ALA A 36 1.04 -14.74 -5.11
C ALA A 36 -0.12 -14.15 -5.93
N VAL A 37 0.18 -13.28 -6.89
CA VAL A 37 -0.82 -12.68 -7.79
C VAL A 37 -1.55 -13.75 -8.61
N GLN A 38 -0.83 -14.72 -9.15
CA GLN A 38 -1.43 -15.84 -9.89
C GLN A 38 -2.37 -16.70 -9.02
N ARG A 39 -2.19 -16.70 -7.70
CA ARG A 39 -3.08 -17.36 -6.75
C ARG A 39 -4.24 -16.49 -6.28
N GLY A 40 -4.31 -15.26 -6.73
CA GLY A 40 -5.41 -14.34 -6.46
C GLY A 40 -5.12 -13.21 -5.48
N ALA A 41 -3.87 -13.10 -4.99
CA ALA A 41 -3.47 -11.94 -4.19
C ALA A 41 -3.56 -10.66 -5.03
N LYS A 42 -4.04 -9.58 -4.45
CA LYS A 42 -4.08 -8.26 -5.08
C LYS A 42 -2.71 -7.61 -5.05
N LEU A 43 -2.32 -6.96 -6.14
CA LEU A 43 -1.05 -6.26 -6.24
C LEU A 43 -1.27 -4.77 -6.49
N ILE A 44 -0.77 -3.96 -5.58
CA ILE A 44 -0.72 -2.51 -5.70
C ILE A 44 0.73 -2.10 -5.89
N VAL A 45 1.05 -1.52 -7.03
CA VAL A 45 2.41 -1.00 -7.32
C VAL A 45 2.41 0.51 -7.20
N VAL A 46 3.33 1.03 -6.42
CA VAL A 46 3.54 2.46 -6.19
C VAL A 46 4.98 2.81 -6.59
N ASP A 47 5.18 3.11 -7.86
CA ASP A 47 6.50 3.44 -8.42
C ASP A 47 6.33 4.41 -9.59
N PRO A 48 7.18 5.44 -9.71
CA PRO A 48 7.13 6.35 -10.88
C PRO A 48 7.46 5.67 -12.20
N ARG A 49 8.11 4.52 -12.16
CA ARG A 49 8.53 3.76 -13.36
C ARG A 49 7.50 2.69 -13.70
N ASP A 50 7.41 2.35 -14.98
CA ASP A 50 6.70 1.17 -15.46
C ASP A 50 7.60 -0.08 -15.29
N ILE A 51 7.63 -0.64 -14.08
CA ILE A 51 8.32 -1.91 -13.83
C ILE A 51 7.49 -3.09 -14.37
N ASP A 52 8.12 -4.23 -14.60
CA ASP A 52 7.43 -5.37 -15.24
C ASP A 52 6.24 -5.88 -14.40
N LEU A 53 6.32 -5.82 -13.08
CA LEU A 53 5.22 -6.17 -12.17
C LEU A 53 3.97 -5.29 -12.32
N CYS A 54 4.08 -4.09 -12.93
CA CYS A 54 2.91 -3.26 -13.21
C CYS A 54 1.93 -3.94 -14.18
N LYS A 55 2.40 -4.89 -15.00
CA LYS A 55 1.53 -5.65 -15.93
C LYS A 55 0.59 -6.60 -15.22
N ASP A 56 0.98 -7.03 -14.01
CA ASP A 56 0.21 -7.95 -13.18
C ASP A 56 -0.51 -7.22 -12.03
N ALA A 57 -0.30 -5.91 -11.89
CA ALA A 57 -0.86 -5.12 -10.82
C ALA A 57 -2.35 -4.81 -11.05
N ASP A 58 -3.15 -4.91 -9.99
CA ASP A 58 -4.54 -4.41 -9.97
C ASP A 58 -4.55 -2.88 -10.03
N ILE A 59 -3.61 -2.23 -9.33
CA ILE A 59 -3.45 -0.77 -9.32
C ILE A 59 -1.96 -0.40 -9.46
N HIS A 60 -1.69 0.55 -10.35
CA HIS A 60 -0.38 1.18 -10.46
C HIS A 60 -0.48 2.68 -10.22
N LEU A 61 0.09 3.16 -9.12
CA LEU A 61 0.15 4.58 -8.76
C LEU A 61 1.55 5.13 -9.10
N LYS A 62 1.62 5.94 -10.14
CA LYS A 62 2.87 6.60 -10.60
C LYS A 62 3.12 7.88 -9.81
N LEU A 63 3.63 7.75 -8.58
CA LEU A 63 3.90 8.90 -7.75
C LEU A 63 4.95 9.81 -8.36
N LYS A 64 4.75 11.13 -8.24
CA LYS A 64 5.82 12.09 -8.42
C LYS A 64 6.96 11.81 -7.42
N PRO A 65 8.21 11.69 -7.87
CA PRO A 65 9.34 11.45 -6.97
C PRO A 65 9.41 12.46 -5.82
N GLY A 66 9.66 11.95 -4.59
CA GLY A 66 9.73 12.79 -3.38
C GLY A 66 8.39 12.98 -2.65
N THR A 67 7.29 12.36 -3.09
CA THR A 67 5.97 12.53 -2.48
C THR A 67 5.49 11.32 -1.67
N ASN A 68 6.37 10.37 -1.34
CA ASN A 68 6.02 9.15 -0.60
C ASN A 68 5.34 9.43 0.75
N VAL A 69 5.78 10.49 1.45
CA VAL A 69 5.18 10.87 2.74
C VAL A 69 3.73 11.32 2.56
N ALA A 70 3.46 12.13 1.52
CA ALA A 70 2.09 12.57 1.23
C ALA A 70 1.20 11.37 0.85
N PHE A 71 1.72 10.43 0.05
CA PHE A 71 1.02 9.19 -0.27
C PHE A 71 0.69 8.37 0.99
N ALA A 72 1.68 8.11 1.85
CA ALA A 72 1.47 7.34 3.08
C ALA A 72 0.44 8.02 4.01
N ASN A 73 0.53 9.35 4.18
CA ASN A 73 -0.43 10.10 4.96
C ASN A 73 -1.85 10.05 4.36
N GLY A 74 -1.97 10.08 3.03
CA GLY A 74 -3.25 9.92 2.34
C GLY A 74 -3.86 8.53 2.55
N MET A 75 -3.05 7.48 2.49
CA MET A 75 -3.51 6.12 2.81
C MET A 75 -4.03 6.04 4.26
N MET A 76 -3.27 6.57 5.24
CA MET A 76 -3.68 6.62 6.64
C MET A 76 -4.95 7.44 6.85
N HIS A 77 -5.08 8.59 6.16
CA HIS A 77 -6.30 9.41 6.19
C HIS A 77 -7.52 8.59 5.77
N ILE A 78 -7.43 7.87 4.63
CA ILE A 78 -8.53 7.05 4.12
C ILE A 78 -8.87 5.92 5.09
N PHE A 79 -7.87 5.25 5.67
CA PHE A 79 -8.10 4.18 6.64
C PHE A 79 -8.89 4.67 7.85
N ILE A 80 -8.59 5.87 8.33
CA ILE A 80 -9.25 6.47 9.50
C ILE A 80 -10.65 6.99 9.12
N GLU A 81 -10.78 7.69 8.00
CA GLU A 81 -12.04 8.30 7.57
C GLU A 81 -13.10 7.25 7.23
N GLU A 82 -12.70 6.14 6.61
CA GLU A 82 -13.60 5.05 6.23
C GLU A 82 -13.73 3.95 7.30
N ASP A 83 -13.14 4.18 8.49
CA ASP A 83 -13.15 3.22 9.62
C ASP A 83 -12.61 1.83 9.23
N LEU A 84 -11.53 1.81 8.45
CA LEU A 84 -10.85 0.60 7.99
C LEU A 84 -9.67 0.21 8.88
N ILE A 85 -9.73 0.54 10.16
CA ILE A 85 -8.68 0.35 11.16
C ILE A 85 -9.05 -0.73 12.16
N ASP A 86 -8.06 -1.42 12.72
CA ASP A 86 -8.25 -2.33 13.85
C ASP A 86 -8.17 -1.54 15.16
N HIS A 87 -9.32 -1.10 15.65
CA HIS A 87 -9.44 -0.32 16.91
C HIS A 87 -8.79 -1.02 18.10
N LYS A 88 -8.96 -2.34 18.20
CA LYS A 88 -8.39 -3.10 19.32
C LYS A 88 -6.87 -3.15 19.26
N PHE A 89 -6.31 -3.37 18.06
CA PHE A 89 -4.87 -3.34 17.88
C PHE A 89 -4.29 -1.95 18.20
N ILE A 90 -4.98 -0.88 17.77
CA ILE A 90 -4.58 0.50 18.04
C ILE A 90 -4.56 0.76 19.54
N GLU A 91 -5.62 0.41 20.26
CA GLU A 91 -5.73 0.60 21.70
C GLU A 91 -4.65 -0.18 22.47
N ASP A 92 -4.42 -1.45 22.09
CA ASP A 92 -3.53 -2.36 22.81
C ASP A 92 -2.04 -2.18 22.47
N ARG A 93 -1.72 -1.66 21.27
CA ARG A 93 -0.37 -1.79 20.67
C ARG A 93 0.23 -0.51 20.12
N THR A 94 -0.50 0.62 20.15
CA THR A 94 0.02 1.88 19.61
C THR A 94 0.00 3.00 20.64
N GLU A 95 0.82 4.01 20.41
CA GLU A 95 0.89 5.24 21.18
C GLU A 95 0.67 6.45 20.27
N ASN A 96 0.13 7.53 20.82
CA ASN A 96 -0.06 8.80 20.09
C ASN A 96 -0.97 8.73 18.86
N PHE A 97 -1.91 7.80 18.80
CA PHE A 97 -2.81 7.64 17.66
C PHE A 97 -3.61 8.92 17.36
N GLU A 98 -4.13 9.62 18.38
CA GLU A 98 -4.89 10.86 18.18
C GLU A 98 -4.05 11.98 17.58
N ALA A 99 -2.76 12.08 17.96
CA ALA A 99 -1.85 13.06 17.38
C ALA A 99 -1.58 12.74 15.89
N MET A 100 -1.40 11.47 15.54
CA MET A 100 -1.24 11.03 14.16
C MET A 100 -2.51 11.29 13.35
N LYS A 101 -3.68 10.98 13.88
CA LYS A 101 -4.98 11.24 13.26
C LYS A 101 -5.17 12.72 12.92
N GLU A 102 -4.84 13.62 13.86
CA GLU A 102 -4.92 15.07 13.61
C GLU A 102 -3.91 15.51 12.55
N MET A 103 -2.71 14.93 12.54
CA MET A 103 -1.67 15.25 11.55
C MET A 103 -2.09 14.84 10.12
N VAL A 104 -2.73 13.69 9.95
CA VAL A 104 -3.12 13.21 8.61
C VAL A 104 -4.46 13.74 8.12
N LYS A 105 -5.21 14.45 8.94
CA LYS A 105 -6.53 14.99 8.64
C LYS A 105 -6.57 15.86 7.37
N ASP A 106 -5.52 16.63 7.15
CA ASP A 106 -5.40 17.51 6.00
C ASP A 106 -4.91 16.81 4.70
N TYR A 107 -4.58 15.51 4.79
CA TYR A 107 -4.14 14.73 3.63
C TYR A 107 -5.31 14.03 2.94
N THR A 108 -6.34 14.84 2.57
CA THR A 108 -7.48 14.29 1.81
C THR A 108 -7.02 13.68 0.48
N PRO A 109 -7.74 12.70 -0.06
CA PRO A 109 -7.38 12.06 -1.31
C PRO A 109 -7.16 13.05 -2.46
N GLU A 110 -7.96 14.13 -2.55
CA GLU A 110 -7.84 15.18 -3.55
C GLU A 110 -6.53 15.96 -3.40
N LYS A 111 -6.19 16.36 -2.19
CA LYS A 111 -4.94 17.07 -1.89
C LYS A 111 -3.72 16.19 -2.16
N VAL A 112 -3.80 14.91 -1.80
CA VAL A 112 -2.73 13.95 -2.08
C VAL A 112 -2.61 13.69 -3.58
N ALA A 113 -3.71 13.58 -4.30
CA ALA A 113 -3.73 13.45 -5.75
C ALA A 113 -3.00 14.62 -6.44
N GLU A 114 -3.23 15.85 -5.99
CA GLU A 114 -2.53 17.04 -6.50
C GLU A 114 -1.02 16.99 -6.19
N ILE A 115 -0.63 16.67 -4.95
CA ILE A 115 0.77 16.61 -4.51
C ILE A 115 1.53 15.50 -5.24
N CYS A 116 0.94 14.31 -5.29
CA CYS A 116 1.55 13.09 -5.82
C CYS A 116 1.39 12.95 -7.35
N GLN A 117 0.53 13.77 -7.96
CA GLN A 117 0.17 13.70 -9.39
C GLN A 117 -0.43 12.33 -9.78
N ILE A 118 -1.33 11.82 -8.95
CA ILE A 118 -2.07 10.57 -9.15
C ILE A 118 -3.57 10.83 -9.15
N ASP A 119 -4.34 9.84 -9.55
CA ASP A 119 -5.79 9.88 -9.45
C ASP A 119 -6.28 9.62 -8.01
N ALA A 120 -7.20 10.44 -7.50
CA ALA A 120 -7.72 10.34 -6.14
C ALA A 120 -8.57 9.08 -5.92
N ASP A 121 -9.33 8.65 -6.94
CA ASP A 121 -10.18 7.46 -6.84
C ASP A 121 -9.33 6.19 -6.87
N MET A 122 -8.25 6.17 -7.66
CA MET A 122 -7.28 5.09 -7.63
C MET A 122 -6.58 4.99 -6.25
N LEU A 123 -6.29 6.13 -5.61
CA LEU A 123 -5.73 6.14 -4.26
C LEU A 123 -6.72 5.53 -3.25
N ARG A 124 -8.02 5.91 -3.32
CA ARG A 124 -9.06 5.34 -2.47
C ARG A 124 -9.21 3.83 -2.68
N GLU A 125 -9.21 3.40 -3.94
CA GLU A 125 -9.31 1.99 -4.27
C GLU A 125 -8.11 1.19 -3.73
N ALA A 126 -6.90 1.70 -3.91
CA ALA A 126 -5.68 1.10 -3.36
C ALA A 126 -5.76 0.96 -1.82
N ALA A 127 -6.19 2.03 -1.14
CA ALA A 127 -6.36 2.02 0.30
C ALA A 127 -7.37 0.95 0.75
N ARG A 128 -8.52 0.87 0.09
CA ARG A 128 -9.57 -0.10 0.40
C ARG A 128 -9.13 -1.55 0.15
N ILE A 129 -8.42 -1.82 -0.95
CA ILE A 129 -7.88 -3.14 -1.23
C ILE A 129 -6.90 -3.55 -0.13
N TYR A 130 -5.98 -2.67 0.22
CA TYR A 130 -4.96 -2.94 1.23
C TYR A 130 -5.55 -3.16 2.62
N ALA A 131 -6.47 -2.28 3.04
CA ALA A 131 -7.06 -2.31 4.39
C ALA A 131 -8.04 -3.47 4.61
N LYS A 132 -8.68 -3.98 3.55
CA LYS A 132 -9.62 -5.12 3.64
C LYS A 132 -8.95 -6.48 3.58
N ALA A 133 -7.66 -6.54 3.28
CA ALA A 133 -6.90 -7.77 3.24
C ALA A 133 -6.58 -8.24 4.66
N ASP A 134 -6.78 -9.51 4.94
CA ASP A 134 -6.41 -10.11 6.23
C ASP A 134 -4.89 -10.13 6.41
N ARG A 135 -4.15 -10.29 5.29
CA ARG A 135 -2.69 -10.40 5.26
C ARG A 135 -2.12 -9.59 4.12
N ALA A 136 -1.64 -8.40 4.44
CA ALA A 136 -1.12 -7.44 3.47
C ALA A 136 0.31 -6.98 3.81
N PRO A 137 1.35 -7.62 3.25
CA PRO A 137 2.72 -7.14 3.35
C PRO A 137 2.95 -5.86 2.54
N ILE A 138 3.94 -5.09 2.99
CA ILE A 138 4.43 -3.88 2.32
C ILE A 138 5.94 -4.01 2.07
#